data_56aa9cd54fa93ad35ef26c20478becf9
#
_entry.id   56aa9cd54fa93ad35ef26c20478becf9
#
_cell.length_a   1.000
_cell.length_b   1.000
_cell.length_c   1.000
_cell.angle_alpha   90.00
_cell.angle_beta   90.00
_cell.angle_gamma   90.00
#
_symmetry.space_group_name_H-M   'P 1'
#
loop_
_entity.id
_entity.type
_entity.pdbx_description
1 polymer ?
#
loop_
_entity_poly.entity_id
_entity_poly.type
_entity_poly.pdbx_seq_one_letter_code
_entity_poly.pdbx_strand_id
1 'polypeptide(L)' 'MRLSESRLQRLLGIIPKGLHRQIKAGPADEDNWTVLAASPAVAAKVRQILPTLTAAVAQQEQRNVLIRVKVTH' A
#
# COMPACT_ATOMS: atom_id res chain seq x y z
N MET A 1 -9.00 -10.12 0.91
CA MET A 1 -7.73 -10.64 0.45
C MET A 1 -7.44 -10.28 -0.98
N ARG A 2 -8.32 -10.65 -1.89
CA ARG A 2 -8.11 -10.28 -3.29
C ARG A 2 -8.09 -8.78 -3.50
N LEU A 3 -8.92 -8.04 -2.78
CA LEU A 3 -8.94 -6.59 -2.90
C LEU A 3 -7.60 -5.97 -2.54
N SER A 4 -7.00 -6.41 -1.42
CA SER A 4 -5.72 -5.89 -0.96
C SER A 4 -4.61 -6.22 -1.96
N GLU A 5 -4.56 -7.47 -2.41
CA GLU A 5 -3.55 -7.89 -3.38
C GLU A 5 -3.73 -7.20 -4.73
N SER A 6 -4.98 -7.04 -5.16
CA SER A 6 -5.28 -6.34 -6.41
C SER A 6 -4.84 -4.88 -6.34
N ARG A 7 -5.08 -4.22 -5.21
CA ARG A 7 -4.62 -2.84 -5.01
C ARG A 7 -3.09 -2.77 -5.08
N LEU A 8 -2.41 -3.71 -4.40
CA LEU A 8 -0.95 -3.73 -4.39
C LEU A 8 -0.41 -3.95 -5.80
N GLN A 9 -0.95 -4.90 -6.55
CA GLN A 9 -0.52 -5.17 -7.92
C GLN A 9 -0.64 -3.93 -8.80
N ARG A 10 -1.74 -3.19 -8.67
CA ARG A 10 -1.94 -1.99 -9.46
C ARG A 10 -0.96 -0.87 -9.11
N LEU A 11 -0.44 -0.88 -7.89
CA LEU A 11 0.47 0.16 -7.42
C LEU A 11 1.95 -0.20 -7.58
N LEU A 12 2.28 -1.42 -7.99
CA LEU A 12 3.68 -1.84 -8.09
C LEU A 12 4.48 -0.96 -9.04
N GLY A 13 3.85 -0.43 -10.09
CA GLY A 13 4.52 0.47 -11.01
C GLY A 13 4.90 1.81 -10.40
N ILE A 14 4.25 2.21 -9.31
CA ILE A 14 4.51 3.45 -8.59
C ILE A 14 5.52 3.23 -7.47
N ILE A 15 5.48 2.04 -6.86
CA ILE A 15 6.34 1.68 -5.75
C ILE A 15 7.74 1.36 -6.27
N PRO A 16 8.80 1.91 -5.68
CA PRO A 16 10.17 1.59 -6.09
C PRO A 16 10.42 0.08 -6.06
N LYS A 17 11.09 -0.42 -7.09
CA LYS A 17 11.32 -1.86 -7.25
C LYS A 17 12.03 -2.49 -6.04
N GLY A 18 12.92 -1.75 -5.41
CA GLY A 18 13.64 -2.24 -4.25
C GLY A 18 12.75 -2.54 -3.05
N LEU A 19 11.52 -2.03 -3.05
CA LEU A 19 10.57 -2.27 -1.95
C LEU A 19 9.59 -3.39 -2.25
N HIS A 20 9.49 -3.86 -3.50
CA HIS A 20 8.44 -4.81 -3.89
C HIS A 20 8.43 -6.08 -3.05
N ARG A 21 9.60 -6.62 -2.71
CA ARG A 21 9.70 -7.84 -1.93
C ARG A 21 9.55 -7.63 -0.44
N GLN A 22 9.59 -6.38 -0.01
CA GLN A 22 9.55 -6.02 1.39
C GLN A 22 8.20 -5.49 1.83
N ILE A 23 7.24 -5.51 0.92
CA ILE A 23 5.88 -5.04 1.16
C ILE A 23 4.91 -6.16 0.87
N LYS A 24 3.89 -6.30 1.70
CA LYS A 24 2.83 -7.28 1.50
C LYS A 24 1.47 -6.61 1.67
N ALA A 25 0.48 -7.18 1.01
CA ALA A 25 -0.90 -6.74 1.17
C ALA A 25 -1.44 -7.25 2.50
N GLY A 26 -1.98 -6.35 3.29
CA GLY A 26 -2.61 -6.67 4.57
C GLY A 26 -4.13 -6.59 4.47
N PRO A 27 -4.81 -6.47 5.62
CA PRO A 27 -6.27 -6.37 5.64
C PRO A 27 -6.77 -5.18 4.83
N ALA A 28 -7.89 -5.38 4.14
CA ALA A 28 -8.50 -4.34 3.32
C ALA A 28 -10.00 -4.48 3.29
N ASP A 29 -10.68 -3.35 3.21
CA ASP A 29 -12.09 -3.27 2.87
C ASP A 29 -12.27 -2.08 1.91
N GLU A 30 -13.51 -1.71 1.62
CA GLU A 30 -13.76 -0.66 0.62
C GLU A 30 -13.13 0.67 0.99
N ASP A 31 -13.07 1.00 2.29
CA ASP A 31 -12.63 2.31 2.75
C ASP A 31 -11.26 2.29 3.41
N ASN A 32 -10.72 1.12 3.70
CA ASN A 32 -9.47 0.99 4.45
C ASN A 32 -8.56 -0.05 3.80
N TRP A 33 -7.26 0.20 3.92
CA TRP A 33 -6.25 -0.75 3.45
C TRP A 33 -5.01 -0.65 4.31
N THR A 34 -4.52 -1.78 4.78
CA THR A 34 -3.26 -1.86 5.50
C THR A 34 -2.21 -2.50 4.62
N VAL A 35 -1.09 -1.81 4.47
CA VAL A 35 0.08 -2.32 3.76
C VAL A 35 1.10 -2.76 4.81
N LEU A 36 1.62 -3.96 4.65
CA LEU A 36 2.57 -4.54 5.59
C LEU A 36 3.99 -4.32 5.09
N ALA A 37 4.83 -3.74 5.94
CA ALA A 37 6.24 -3.50 5.63
C ALA A 37 7.13 -4.43 6.45
N ALA A 38 8.21 -4.91 5.84
CA ALA A 38 9.09 -5.88 6.48
C ALA A 38 9.91 -5.29 7.62
N SER A 39 10.11 -3.97 7.63
CA SER A 39 10.91 -3.31 8.66
C SER A 39 10.46 -1.88 8.86
N PRO A 40 10.86 -1.22 9.97
CA PRO A 40 10.57 0.19 10.16
C PRO A 40 11.15 1.08 9.07
N ALA A 41 12.31 0.74 8.54
CA ALA A 41 12.92 1.50 7.46
C ALA A 41 12.07 1.45 6.19
N VAL A 42 11.56 0.27 5.86
CA VAL A 42 10.66 0.09 4.72
C VAL A 42 9.35 0.85 4.95
N ALA A 43 8.80 0.76 6.16
CA ALA A 43 7.58 1.48 6.50
C ALA A 43 7.76 2.99 6.32
N ALA A 44 8.90 3.53 6.72
CA ALA A 44 9.19 4.96 6.55
C ALA A 44 9.20 5.35 5.08
N LYS A 45 9.82 4.53 4.23
CA LYS A 45 9.85 4.79 2.80
C LYS A 45 8.46 4.74 2.17
N VAL A 46 7.64 3.77 2.57
CA VAL A 46 6.27 3.68 2.08
C VAL A 46 5.46 4.89 2.51
N ARG A 47 5.65 5.35 3.76
CA ARG A 47 4.95 6.54 4.25
C ARG A 47 5.30 7.79 3.45
N GLN A 48 6.53 7.89 2.95
CA GLN A 48 6.94 9.03 2.12
C GLN A 48 6.16 9.10 0.82
N ILE A 49 5.74 7.96 0.29
CA ILE A 49 5.00 7.92 -0.97
C ILE A 49 3.49 7.69 -0.76
N LEU A 50 3.03 7.68 0.50
CA LEU A 50 1.61 7.48 0.79
C LEU A 50 0.69 8.46 0.06
N PRO A 51 1.00 9.76 -0.02
CA PRO A 51 0.12 10.67 -0.76
C PRO A 51 -0.07 10.25 -2.20
N THR A 52 0.99 9.80 -2.86
CA THR A 52 0.91 9.31 -4.23
C THR A 52 0.09 8.02 -4.32
N LEU A 53 0.30 7.09 -3.39
CA LEU A 53 -0.46 5.84 -3.36
C LEU A 53 -1.93 6.09 -3.09
N THR A 54 -2.23 6.97 -2.14
CA THR A 54 -3.61 7.32 -1.79
C THR A 54 -4.32 7.93 -2.98
N ALA A 55 -3.67 8.86 -3.68
CA ALA A 55 -4.24 9.49 -4.86
C ALA A 55 -4.50 8.47 -5.97
N ALA A 56 -3.55 7.54 -6.19
CA ALA A 56 -3.70 6.53 -7.22
C ALA A 56 -4.88 5.58 -6.93
N VAL A 57 -5.02 5.14 -5.68
CA VAL A 57 -6.13 4.28 -5.29
C VAL A 57 -7.46 5.02 -5.40
N ALA A 58 -7.50 6.27 -4.94
CA ALA A 58 -8.72 7.07 -5.03
C ALA A 58 -9.17 7.24 -6.48
N GLN A 59 -8.23 7.45 -7.38
CA GLN A 59 -8.54 7.60 -8.80
C GLN A 59 -9.03 6.29 -9.41
N GLN A 60 -8.40 5.18 -9.08
CA GLN A 60 -8.76 3.87 -9.62
C GLN A 60 -10.12 3.39 -9.12
N GLU A 61 -10.43 3.64 -7.87
CA GLU A 61 -11.65 3.14 -7.25
C GLU A 61 -12.73 4.22 -7.11
N GLN A 62 -12.41 5.46 -7.46
CA GLN A 62 -13.31 6.61 -7.38
C GLN A 62 -13.91 6.77 -5.99
N ARG A 63 -13.08 6.54 -4.97
CA ARG A 63 -13.44 6.73 -3.58
C ARG A 63 -12.19 6.95 -2.76
N ASN A 64 -12.35 7.59 -1.61
CA ASN A 64 -11.23 7.76 -0.68
C ASN A 64 -11.00 6.49 0.11
N VAL A 65 -9.76 6.00 0.06
CA VAL A 65 -9.35 4.82 0.81
C VAL A 65 -8.27 5.24 1.80
N LEU A 66 -8.48 4.94 3.07
CA LEU A 66 -7.48 5.22 4.09
C LEU A 66 -6.42 4.12 4.05
N ILE A 67 -5.18 4.50 3.71
CA ILE A 67 -4.08 3.55 3.65
C ILE A 67 -3.23 3.70 4.90
N ARG A 68 -2.98 2.57 5.56
CA ARG A 68 -2.12 2.50 6.74
C ARG A 68 -0.93 1.61 6.44
N VAL A 69 0.20 1.91 7.07
CA VAL A 69 1.41 1.11 6.95
C VAL A 69 1.71 0.50 8.31
N LYS A 70 1.90 -0.81 8.34
CA LYS A 70 2.20 -1.54 9.56
C LYS A 70 3.45 -2.37 9.34
N VAL A 71 4.33 -2.39 10.34
CA VAL A 71 5.53 -3.23 10.29
C VAL A 71 5.18 -4.64 10.74
N THR A 72 5.64 -5.62 9.97
CA THR A 72 5.51 -7.02 10.34
C THR A 72 6.89 -7.59 10.64
N HIS A 73 6.94 -8.51 11.57
CA HIS A 73 8.18 -9.17 11.96
C HIS A 73 8.22 -10.60 11.48
#